data_8f6cfd2a060dc44614281f0180722936
#
_entry.id   8f6cfd2a060dc44614281f0180722936
#
_cell.length_a   1.000
_cell.length_b   1.000
_cell.length_c   1.000
_cell.angle_alpha   90.00
_cell.angle_beta   90.00
_cell.angle_gamma   90.00
#
_symmetry.space_group_name_H-M   'P 1'
#
loop_
_entity.id
_entity.type
_entity.pdbx_description
1 polymer ?
#
loop_
_entity_poly.entity_id
_entity_poly.type
_entity_poly.pdbx_seq_one_letter_code
_entity_poly.pdbx_strand_id
1 'polypeptide(L)'
;RILSSAASDVYKRQAFVLSLVMTFITFSFNDSLVPISNRVAENTMRSSLGTALSSEEGKHIMFSRYGSQIDSSNQISKSNENLTHIFYAKFFRNNFMEEVTLIDYSRLGIEQTLKAKKGEFDQNNNLWIFYDGRLTISQDDGTVSFINFKRYKYPFGEGPRELAKVPSDANDMTLKQAKMAEALYQKSGNVKEARKMRVRIQEKFTLPAACLVFGLIGSGLGVRSISRSSKSQGFGVSVLLIFGYYVLSFFSSSLGVKGILNPFV
;
A
#
# COMPACT_ATOMS: atom_id res chain seq x y z
N ARG A 1 52.61 -14.83 -3.91
CA ARG A 1 51.17 -15.26 -4.11
C ARG A 1 50.35 -15.19 -2.81
N ILE A 2 50.89 -15.60 -1.65
CA ILE A 2 50.17 -15.61 -0.35
C ILE A 2 49.86 -14.19 0.14
N LEU A 3 50.77 -13.22 0.02
CA LEU A 3 50.58 -11.83 0.40
C LEU A 3 49.51 -11.10 -0.47
N SER A 4 49.46 -11.47 -1.75
CA SER A 4 48.46 -10.97 -2.69
C SER A 4 47.04 -11.49 -2.37
N SER A 5 46.92 -12.72 -1.90
CA SER A 5 45.67 -13.32 -1.46
C SER A 5 45.15 -12.66 -0.16
N ALA A 6 46.02 -12.48 0.85
CA ALA A 6 45.67 -11.87 2.11
C ALA A 6 45.19 -10.39 1.93
N ALA A 7 45.87 -9.62 1.09
CA ALA A 7 45.45 -8.25 0.77
C ALA A 7 44.08 -8.23 0.07
N SER A 8 43.84 -9.14 -0.89
CA SER A 8 42.54 -9.27 -1.55
C SER A 8 41.39 -9.59 -0.57
N ASP A 9 41.65 -10.45 0.42
CA ASP A 9 40.63 -10.82 1.41
C ASP A 9 40.32 -9.69 2.39
N VAL A 10 41.29 -8.84 2.72
CA VAL A 10 41.08 -7.64 3.52
C VAL A 10 40.15 -6.65 2.78
N TYR A 11 40.42 -6.39 1.49
CA TYR A 11 39.56 -5.50 0.69
C TYR A 11 38.12 -6.03 0.54
N LYS A 12 37.93 -7.34 0.37
CA LYS A 12 36.61 -7.97 0.31
C LYS A 12 35.86 -7.80 1.63
N ARG A 13 36.55 -7.98 2.77
CA ARG A 13 35.94 -7.77 4.10
C ARG A 13 35.53 -6.31 4.32
N GLN A 14 36.38 -5.36 3.93
CA GLN A 14 36.04 -3.92 4.01
C GLN A 14 34.83 -3.58 3.14
N ALA A 15 34.79 -4.06 1.90
CA ALA A 15 33.66 -3.84 1.01
C ALA A 15 32.35 -4.45 1.57
N PHE A 16 32.45 -5.65 2.17
CA PHE A 16 31.30 -6.29 2.81
C PHE A 16 30.79 -5.49 4.00
N VAL A 17 31.66 -5.06 4.91
CA VAL A 17 31.26 -4.24 6.06
C VAL A 17 30.63 -2.92 5.61
N LEU A 18 31.26 -2.25 4.63
CA LEU A 18 30.71 -0.99 4.09
C LEU A 18 29.33 -1.21 3.45
N SER A 19 29.16 -2.25 2.66
CA SER A 19 27.87 -2.55 2.03
C SER A 19 26.78 -2.90 3.05
N LEU A 20 27.14 -3.58 4.15
CA LEU A 20 26.23 -3.85 5.26
C LEU A 20 25.79 -2.57 5.97
N VAL A 21 26.73 -1.67 6.26
CA VAL A 21 26.43 -0.35 6.84
C VAL A 21 25.50 0.45 5.92
N MET A 22 25.81 0.49 4.61
CA MET A 22 24.97 1.19 3.62
C MET A 22 23.59 0.56 3.48
N THR A 23 23.46 -0.76 3.59
CA THR A 23 22.17 -1.46 3.61
C THR A 23 21.32 -0.98 4.78
N PHE A 24 21.90 -0.89 5.98
CA PHE A 24 21.19 -0.43 7.17
C PHE A 24 20.78 1.05 7.07
N ILE A 25 21.68 1.90 6.59
CA ILE A 25 21.39 3.31 6.35
C ILE A 25 20.25 3.44 5.34
N THR A 26 20.32 2.75 4.20
CA THR A 26 19.30 2.79 3.15
C THR A 26 17.94 2.29 3.66
N PHE A 27 17.93 1.23 4.48
CA PHE A 27 16.70 0.76 5.12
C PHE A 27 16.07 1.83 6.01
N SER A 28 16.88 2.46 6.89
CA SER A 28 16.41 3.51 7.80
C SER A 28 15.85 4.72 7.04
N PHE A 29 16.52 5.13 5.96
CA PHE A 29 16.03 6.19 5.09
C PHE A 29 14.71 5.82 4.42
N ASN A 30 14.62 4.63 3.85
CA ASN A 30 13.44 4.17 3.13
C ASN A 30 12.21 3.97 4.05
N ASP A 31 12.41 3.57 5.29
CA ASP A 31 11.30 3.36 6.22
C ASP A 31 10.88 4.61 6.99
N SER A 32 11.80 5.54 7.26
CA SER A 32 11.54 6.71 8.11
C SER A 32 11.53 8.02 7.34
N LEU A 33 12.62 8.32 6.59
CA LEU A 33 12.78 9.62 5.96
C LEU A 33 11.94 9.77 4.69
N VAL A 34 11.86 8.75 3.86
CA VAL A 34 11.08 8.81 2.60
C VAL A 34 9.60 9.09 2.87
N PRO A 35 8.89 8.38 3.76
CA PRO A 35 7.50 8.68 4.07
C PRO A 35 7.29 10.11 4.59
N ILE A 36 8.17 10.59 5.46
CA ILE A 36 8.09 11.96 6.00
C ILE A 36 8.32 12.99 4.90
N SER A 37 9.38 12.82 4.10
CA SER A 37 9.74 13.75 3.03
C SER A 37 8.63 13.83 1.96
N ASN A 38 8.05 12.71 1.58
CA ASN A 38 6.96 12.68 0.60
C ASN A 38 5.74 13.43 1.12
N ARG A 39 5.35 13.23 2.38
CA ARG A 39 4.26 13.98 3.00
C ARG A 39 4.53 15.49 3.03
N VAL A 40 5.74 15.90 3.41
CA VAL A 40 6.12 17.32 3.43
C VAL A 40 6.10 17.91 2.01
N ALA A 41 6.66 17.20 1.04
CA ALA A 41 6.68 17.62 -0.36
C ALA A 41 5.26 17.76 -0.93
N GLU A 42 4.41 16.79 -0.68
CA GLU A 42 3.01 16.83 -1.12
C GLU A 42 2.24 18.00 -0.49
N ASN A 43 2.43 18.25 0.80
CA ASN A 43 1.82 19.36 1.51
C ASN A 43 2.29 20.71 0.98
N THR A 44 3.62 20.86 0.74
CA THR A 44 4.20 22.09 0.20
C THR A 44 3.71 22.35 -1.22
N MET A 45 3.68 21.33 -2.06
CA MET A 45 3.20 21.45 -3.44
C MET A 45 1.72 21.86 -3.50
N ARG A 46 0.88 21.29 -2.64
CA ARG A 46 -0.54 21.62 -2.54
C ARG A 46 -0.78 23.04 -2.00
N SER A 47 0.00 23.48 -1.02
CA SER A 47 -0.11 24.87 -0.50
C SER A 47 0.32 25.89 -1.54
N SER A 48 1.34 25.58 -2.35
CA SER A 48 1.83 26.46 -3.42
C SER A 48 0.87 26.58 -4.59
N LEU A 49 0.08 25.55 -4.87
CA LEU A 49 -0.95 25.58 -5.93
C LEU A 49 -2.25 26.27 -5.51
N GLY A 50 -2.30 26.96 -4.36
CA GLY A 50 -3.44 27.72 -3.89
C GLY A 50 -4.65 26.87 -3.45
N THR A 51 -4.52 25.56 -3.47
CA THR A 51 -5.46 24.67 -2.82
C THR A 51 -5.12 24.61 -1.35
N ALA A 52 -5.72 25.47 -0.55
CA ALA A 52 -5.68 25.44 0.91
C ALA A 52 -6.38 24.17 1.43
N LEU A 53 -5.82 23.03 1.06
CA LEU A 53 -6.25 21.72 1.55
C LEU A 53 -5.33 21.39 2.70
N SER A 54 -5.87 21.50 3.91
CA SER A 54 -5.22 21.03 5.13
C SER A 54 -4.52 19.67 4.87
N SER A 55 -3.31 19.59 5.33
CA SER A 55 -2.47 18.39 5.32
C SER A 55 -3.03 17.34 6.26
N GLU A 56 -4.13 16.70 5.88
CA GLU A 56 -4.78 15.74 6.76
C GLU A 56 -4.64 14.34 6.18
N GLU A 57 -4.05 13.48 6.98
CA GLU A 57 -4.28 12.04 6.91
C GLU A 57 -5.79 11.83 6.76
N GLY A 58 -6.18 10.93 5.87
CA GLY A 58 -7.60 10.66 5.71
C GLY A 58 -8.32 11.47 4.64
N LYS A 59 -7.73 11.64 3.46
CA LYS A 59 -8.42 12.12 2.25
C LYS A 59 -8.70 10.96 1.30
N HIS A 60 -9.87 11.01 0.65
CA HIS A 60 -10.29 10.02 -0.34
C HIS A 60 -10.14 8.57 0.15
N ILE A 61 -10.69 8.30 1.35
CA ILE A 61 -10.66 6.99 1.95
C ILE A 61 -11.59 6.09 1.17
N MET A 62 -11.04 5.03 0.58
CA MET A 62 -11.80 4.02 -0.13
C MET A 62 -11.55 2.65 0.50
N PHE A 63 -12.59 2.05 1.03
CA PHE A 63 -12.55 0.73 1.64
C PHE A 63 -13.55 -0.19 0.97
N SER A 64 -13.08 -1.33 0.46
CA SER A 64 -13.92 -2.33 -0.19
C SER A 64 -13.95 -3.59 0.65
N ARG A 65 -15.13 -4.17 0.81
CA ARG A 65 -15.33 -5.46 1.47
C ARG A 65 -15.79 -6.49 0.45
N TYR A 66 -15.18 -7.65 0.52
CA TYR A 66 -15.53 -8.81 -0.29
C TYR A 66 -16.09 -9.89 0.61
N GLY A 67 -17.02 -10.67 0.10
CA GLY A 67 -17.65 -11.75 0.86
C GLY A 67 -18.76 -12.43 0.07
N SER A 68 -19.55 -13.25 0.77
CA SER A 68 -20.69 -13.93 0.20
C SER A 68 -21.88 -12.99 0.04
N GLN A 69 -22.56 -13.07 -1.09
CA GLN A 69 -23.83 -12.37 -1.34
C GLN A 69 -25.01 -13.26 -0.96
N ILE A 70 -26.10 -12.66 -0.54
CA ILE A 70 -27.34 -13.33 -0.17
C ILE A 70 -28.33 -13.18 -1.33
N ASP A 71 -28.84 -14.30 -1.82
CA ASP A 71 -29.90 -14.31 -2.85
C ASP A 71 -31.26 -13.98 -2.23
N SER A 72 -32.26 -13.65 -3.07
CA SER A 72 -33.67 -13.43 -2.72
C SER A 72 -34.31 -14.61 -1.99
N SER A 73 -33.76 -15.82 -2.19
CA SER A 73 -34.13 -17.05 -1.49
C SER A 73 -33.44 -17.28 -0.15
N ASN A 74 -32.70 -16.28 0.38
CA ASN A 74 -31.86 -16.37 1.57
C ASN A 74 -30.73 -17.43 1.48
N GLN A 75 -30.40 -17.90 0.28
CA GLN A 75 -29.27 -18.78 0.07
C GLN A 75 -27.97 -17.98 -0.05
N ILE A 76 -26.93 -18.40 0.66
CA ILE A 76 -25.64 -17.78 0.64
C ILE A 76 -24.87 -18.23 -0.61
N SER A 77 -24.52 -17.29 -1.49
CA SER A 77 -23.62 -17.57 -2.60
C SER A 77 -22.26 -18.06 -2.04
N LYS A 78 -21.79 -19.21 -2.53
CA LYS A 78 -20.53 -19.83 -2.04
C LYS A 78 -19.26 -19.08 -2.43
N SER A 79 -19.34 -17.99 -3.17
CA SER A 79 -18.16 -17.21 -3.59
C SER A 79 -17.84 -16.13 -2.55
N ASN A 80 -16.74 -16.30 -1.83
CA ASN A 80 -16.21 -15.28 -0.92
C ASN A 80 -15.45 -14.15 -1.65
N GLU A 81 -15.44 -14.14 -2.96
CA GLU A 81 -14.69 -13.19 -3.79
C GLU A 81 -15.55 -12.05 -4.36
N ASN A 82 -16.87 -12.06 -4.10
CA ASN A 82 -17.76 -11.03 -4.61
C ASN A 82 -17.61 -9.73 -3.81
N LEU A 83 -17.60 -8.61 -4.52
CA LEU A 83 -17.65 -7.30 -3.90
C LEU A 83 -19.00 -7.11 -3.23
N THR A 84 -19.01 -6.93 -1.92
CA THR A 84 -20.25 -6.74 -1.15
C THR A 84 -20.47 -5.30 -0.75
N HIS A 85 -19.41 -4.55 -0.45
CA HIS A 85 -19.56 -3.16 -0.02
C HIS A 85 -18.43 -2.29 -0.55
N ILE A 86 -18.74 -1.06 -0.87
CA ILE A 86 -17.77 0.01 -1.13
C ILE A 86 -18.08 1.15 -0.17
N PHE A 87 -17.12 1.50 0.65
CA PHE A 87 -17.16 2.68 1.51
C PHE A 87 -16.21 3.74 0.95
N TYR A 88 -16.72 4.92 0.72
CA TYR A 88 -15.92 6.07 0.33
C TYR A 88 -16.21 7.25 1.26
N ALA A 89 -15.15 7.94 1.70
CA ALA A 89 -15.28 9.21 2.39
C ALA A 89 -14.26 10.19 1.83
N LYS A 90 -14.67 11.43 1.61
CA LYS A 90 -13.80 12.45 1.06
C LYS A 90 -12.77 12.93 2.07
N PHE A 91 -13.19 13.08 3.33
CA PHE A 91 -12.31 13.53 4.41
C PHE A 91 -12.57 12.74 5.70
N PHE A 92 -11.50 12.60 6.50
CA PHE A 92 -11.58 12.16 7.88
C PHE A 92 -10.97 13.22 8.78
N ARG A 93 -11.82 13.87 9.60
CA ARG A 93 -11.42 14.97 10.48
C ARG A 93 -12.11 14.83 11.83
N ASN A 94 -11.39 15.10 12.91
CA ASN A 94 -11.96 15.10 14.26
C ASN A 94 -12.83 13.87 14.56
N ASN A 95 -12.37 12.69 14.13
CA ASN A 95 -13.08 11.40 14.29
C ASN A 95 -14.38 11.25 13.46
N PHE A 96 -14.68 12.19 12.56
CA PHE A 96 -15.80 12.13 11.62
C PHE A 96 -15.33 11.91 10.19
N MET A 97 -16.09 11.12 9.45
CA MET A 97 -15.99 11.04 8.00
C MET A 97 -16.92 12.07 7.37
N GLU A 98 -16.43 12.81 6.38
CA GLU A 98 -17.23 13.81 5.64
C GLU A 98 -17.45 13.37 4.20
N GLU A 99 -18.61 13.73 3.64
CA GLU A 99 -19.04 13.37 2.29
C GLU A 99 -18.92 11.85 2.06
N VAL A 100 -19.65 11.09 2.89
CA VAL A 100 -19.62 9.63 2.89
C VAL A 100 -20.55 9.06 1.83
N THR A 101 -20.06 8.09 1.09
CA THR A 101 -20.85 7.22 0.20
C THR A 101 -20.59 5.76 0.58
N LEU A 102 -21.61 5.01 0.92
CA LEU A 102 -21.58 3.59 1.15
C LEU A 102 -22.47 2.90 0.14
N ILE A 103 -21.93 1.97 -0.63
CA ILE A 103 -22.66 1.16 -1.57
C ILE A 103 -22.65 -0.28 -1.04
N ASP A 104 -23.82 -0.87 -0.96
CA ASP A 104 -24.04 -2.22 -0.45
C ASP A 104 -24.64 -3.11 -1.56
N TYR A 105 -23.85 -4.10 -1.97
CA TYR A 105 -24.18 -5.17 -2.93
C TYR A 105 -24.34 -6.52 -2.23
N SER A 106 -24.52 -6.56 -0.92
CA SER A 106 -24.59 -7.80 -0.15
C SER A 106 -25.80 -8.69 -0.52
N ARG A 107 -26.84 -8.09 -1.12
CA ARG A 107 -28.03 -8.78 -1.62
C ARG A 107 -28.07 -8.76 -3.13
N LEU A 108 -28.17 -9.93 -3.73
CA LEU A 108 -28.34 -10.05 -5.19
C LEU A 108 -29.65 -9.39 -5.63
N GLY A 109 -29.58 -8.63 -6.71
CA GLY A 109 -30.74 -7.92 -7.26
C GLY A 109 -31.13 -6.63 -6.52
N ILE A 110 -30.40 -6.25 -5.46
CA ILE A 110 -30.65 -5.02 -4.69
C ILE A 110 -29.33 -4.28 -4.48
N GLU A 111 -29.27 -3.07 -5.01
CA GLU A 111 -28.19 -2.14 -4.72
C GLU A 111 -28.69 -1.06 -3.73
N GLN A 112 -27.98 -0.89 -2.63
CA GLN A 112 -28.27 0.17 -1.67
C GLN A 112 -27.12 1.18 -1.68
N THR A 113 -27.42 2.43 -2.04
CA THR A 113 -26.45 3.53 -2.02
C THR A 113 -26.85 4.53 -0.93
N LEU A 114 -26.03 4.62 0.11
CA LEU A 114 -26.15 5.60 1.17
C LEU A 114 -25.19 6.75 0.92
N LYS A 115 -25.70 7.97 0.86
CA LYS A 115 -24.91 9.20 0.82
C LYS A 115 -25.23 10.04 2.05
N ALA A 116 -24.19 10.47 2.79
CA ALA A 116 -24.35 11.27 4.00
C ALA A 116 -23.32 12.38 4.07
N LYS A 117 -23.69 13.49 4.70
CA LYS A 117 -22.77 14.61 4.91
C LYS A 117 -21.67 14.25 5.90
N LYS A 118 -22.03 13.49 6.95
CA LYS A 118 -21.09 13.06 8.01
C LYS A 118 -21.37 11.63 8.42
N GLY A 119 -20.29 10.93 8.84
CA GLY A 119 -20.36 9.61 9.45
C GLY A 119 -19.44 9.53 10.65
N GLU A 120 -19.87 8.88 11.72
CA GLU A 120 -19.12 8.64 12.94
C GLU A 120 -19.14 7.15 13.28
N PHE A 121 -18.02 6.64 13.74
CA PHE A 121 -17.94 5.25 14.19
C PHE A 121 -18.17 5.15 15.70
N ASP A 122 -19.25 4.49 16.09
CA ASP A 122 -19.55 4.16 17.47
C ASP A 122 -18.81 2.88 17.87
N GLN A 123 -17.76 3.02 18.69
CA GLN A 123 -16.92 1.92 19.13
C GLN A 123 -17.66 0.95 20.05
N ASN A 124 -18.60 1.45 20.88
CA ASN A 124 -19.29 0.62 21.85
C ASN A 124 -20.24 -0.36 21.17
N ASN A 125 -20.92 0.09 20.13
CA ASN A 125 -21.89 -0.70 19.39
C ASN A 125 -21.32 -1.31 18.09
N ASN A 126 -20.05 -1.01 17.72
CA ASN A 126 -19.37 -1.45 16.51
C ASN A 126 -20.18 -1.16 15.23
N LEU A 127 -20.73 0.06 15.15
CA LEU A 127 -21.54 0.50 14.01
C LEU A 127 -21.22 1.93 13.59
N TRP A 128 -21.56 2.25 12.35
CA TRP A 128 -21.50 3.61 11.83
C TRP A 128 -22.82 4.34 12.04
N ILE A 129 -22.73 5.61 12.43
CA ILE A 129 -23.85 6.52 12.54
C ILE A 129 -23.66 7.59 11.47
N PHE A 130 -24.55 7.62 10.50
CA PHE A 130 -24.57 8.61 9.42
C PHE A 130 -25.57 9.71 9.70
N TYR A 131 -25.19 10.93 9.35
CA TYR A 131 -25.99 12.12 9.59
C TYR A 131 -26.31 12.84 8.28
N ASP A 132 -27.53 13.35 8.18
CA ASP A 132 -28.03 14.20 7.08
C ASP A 132 -27.75 13.58 5.72
N GLY A 133 -28.44 12.51 5.40
CA GLY A 133 -28.20 11.76 4.18
C GLY A 133 -29.44 11.23 3.49
N ARG A 134 -29.18 10.51 2.42
CA ARG A 134 -30.16 9.79 1.60
C ARG A 134 -29.71 8.37 1.38
N LEU A 135 -30.61 7.44 1.57
CA LEU A 135 -30.51 6.06 1.15
C LEU A 135 -31.31 5.87 -0.14
N THR A 136 -30.66 5.37 -1.17
CA THR A 136 -31.26 5.00 -2.43
C THR A 136 -31.21 3.46 -2.52
N ILE A 137 -32.35 2.84 -2.78
CA ILE A 137 -32.47 1.40 -2.96
C ILE A 137 -32.93 1.19 -4.40
N SER A 138 -32.10 0.53 -5.20
CA SER A 138 -32.37 0.15 -6.58
C SER A 138 -32.55 -1.37 -6.66
N GLN A 139 -33.61 -1.84 -7.32
CA GLN A 139 -33.89 -3.25 -7.56
C GLN A 139 -33.74 -3.57 -9.05
N ASP A 140 -33.47 -4.83 -9.36
CA ASP A 140 -33.29 -5.28 -10.75
C ASP A 140 -34.54 -5.14 -11.61
N ASP A 141 -35.71 -5.02 -10.98
CA ASP A 141 -36.99 -4.75 -11.67
C ASP A 141 -37.14 -3.30 -12.15
N GLY A 142 -36.13 -2.45 -11.90
CA GLY A 142 -36.10 -1.03 -12.23
C GLY A 142 -36.76 -0.13 -11.16
N THR A 143 -37.26 -0.69 -10.06
CA THR A 143 -37.83 0.07 -8.96
C THR A 143 -36.73 0.80 -8.20
N VAL A 144 -36.88 2.11 -7.99
CA VAL A 144 -35.96 2.93 -7.20
C VAL A 144 -36.71 3.63 -6.07
N SER A 145 -36.24 3.39 -4.84
CA SER A 145 -36.79 4.00 -3.63
C SER A 145 -35.81 4.94 -2.98
N PHE A 146 -36.29 6.05 -2.45
CA PHE A 146 -35.46 7.08 -1.79
C PHE A 146 -35.94 7.31 -0.37
N ILE A 147 -35.02 7.24 0.59
CA ILE A 147 -35.28 7.51 2.00
C ILE A 147 -34.32 8.60 2.46
N ASN A 148 -34.85 9.78 2.82
CA ASN A 148 -34.04 10.83 3.44
C ASN A 148 -34.01 10.61 4.96
N PHE A 149 -32.86 10.75 5.58
CA PHE A 149 -32.70 10.54 7.00
C PHE A 149 -31.89 11.66 7.65
N LYS A 150 -32.18 11.96 8.90
CA LYS A 150 -31.35 12.83 9.74
C LYS A 150 -30.26 12.02 10.44
N ARG A 151 -30.57 10.76 10.81
CA ARG A 151 -29.64 9.85 11.48
C ARG A 151 -29.95 8.43 11.02
N TYR A 152 -28.90 7.70 10.60
CA TYR A 152 -29.00 6.31 10.17
C TYR A 152 -27.87 5.48 10.74
N LYS A 153 -28.17 4.31 11.29
CA LYS A 153 -27.18 3.39 11.87
C LYS A 153 -26.93 2.23 10.91
N TYR A 154 -25.65 1.95 10.64
CA TYR A 154 -25.28 0.88 9.72
C TYR A 154 -24.15 0.02 10.31
N PRO A 155 -24.29 -1.32 10.39
CA PRO A 155 -23.29 -2.23 10.95
C PRO A 155 -22.20 -2.54 9.91
N PHE A 156 -21.12 -1.75 9.87
CA PHE A 156 -20.07 -1.95 8.88
C PHE A 156 -18.71 -2.29 9.50
N GLY A 157 -18.50 -2.03 10.78
CA GLY A 157 -17.24 -2.24 11.49
C GLY A 157 -16.22 -1.12 11.27
N GLU A 158 -15.07 -1.22 11.95
CA GLU A 158 -14.09 -0.13 12.07
C GLU A 158 -13.13 0.03 10.88
N GLY A 159 -13.14 -0.90 9.91
CA GLY A 159 -12.17 -0.94 8.80
C GLY A 159 -11.90 0.39 8.11
N PRO A 160 -12.92 1.15 7.68
CA PRO A 160 -12.71 2.47 7.05
C PRO A 160 -12.00 3.48 7.94
N ARG A 161 -12.31 3.48 9.24
CA ARG A 161 -11.68 4.38 10.22
C ARG A 161 -10.21 4.06 10.41
N GLU A 162 -9.87 2.79 10.53
CA GLU A 162 -8.49 2.36 10.68
C GLU A 162 -7.67 2.63 9.40
N LEU A 163 -8.28 2.43 8.22
CA LEU A 163 -7.64 2.77 6.96
C LEU A 163 -7.40 4.28 6.82
N ALA A 164 -8.29 5.11 7.35
CA ALA A 164 -8.15 6.56 7.33
C ALA A 164 -6.93 7.10 8.09
N LYS A 165 -6.37 6.31 8.99
CA LYS A 165 -5.17 6.65 9.78
C LYS A 165 -3.86 6.32 9.06
N VAL A 166 -3.91 5.68 7.91
CA VAL A 166 -2.75 5.31 7.08
C VAL A 166 -2.73 6.15 5.80
N PRO A 167 -1.56 6.50 5.27
CA PRO A 167 -1.46 7.15 3.98
C PRO A 167 -2.17 6.36 2.89
N SER A 168 -2.74 7.04 1.90
CA SER A 168 -3.40 6.38 0.76
C SER A 168 -2.40 5.71 -0.19
N ASP A 169 -1.19 6.27 -0.32
CA ASP A 169 -0.12 5.65 -1.11
C ASP A 169 0.75 4.72 -0.26
N ALA A 170 0.93 3.49 -0.74
CA ALA A 170 1.76 2.50 -0.08
C ALA A 170 3.25 2.90 0.00
N ASN A 171 3.72 3.77 -0.91
CA ASN A 171 5.09 4.28 -0.88
C ASN A 171 5.33 5.24 0.30
N ASP A 172 4.29 5.90 0.77
CA ASP A 172 4.34 6.86 1.88
C ASP A 172 4.08 6.21 3.25
N MET A 173 3.84 4.91 3.26
CA MET A 173 3.64 4.13 4.48
C MET A 173 4.98 3.71 5.08
N THR A 174 5.09 3.77 6.41
CA THR A 174 6.12 3.03 7.15
C THR A 174 5.83 1.53 7.12
N LEU A 175 6.82 0.71 7.45
CA LEU A 175 6.66 -0.75 7.53
C LEU A 175 5.50 -1.15 8.45
N LYS A 176 5.33 -0.46 9.59
CA LYS A 176 4.24 -0.69 10.53
C LYS A 176 2.88 -0.37 9.92
N GLN A 177 2.76 0.75 9.22
CA GLN A 177 1.53 1.16 8.55
C GLN A 177 1.17 0.21 7.39
N ALA A 178 2.16 -0.21 6.59
CA ALA A 178 1.94 -1.16 5.50
C ALA A 178 1.45 -2.53 6.00
N LYS A 179 2.00 -3.04 7.12
CA LYS A 179 1.51 -4.27 7.77
C LYS A 179 0.09 -4.13 8.32
N MET A 180 -0.24 -2.97 8.90
CA MET A 180 -1.59 -2.68 9.37
C MET A 180 -2.59 -2.65 8.20
N ALA A 181 -2.24 -1.96 7.11
CA ALA A 181 -3.07 -1.90 5.91
C ALA A 181 -3.25 -3.30 5.28
N GLU A 182 -2.19 -4.12 5.20
CA GLU A 182 -2.28 -5.51 4.74
C GLU A 182 -3.30 -6.30 5.56
N ALA A 183 -3.21 -6.24 6.90
CA ALA A 183 -4.13 -6.95 7.78
C ALA A 183 -5.59 -6.49 7.62
N LEU A 184 -5.81 -5.19 7.42
CA LEU A 184 -7.14 -4.63 7.17
C LEU A 184 -7.72 -5.12 5.83
N TYR A 185 -6.92 -5.11 4.77
CA TYR A 185 -7.35 -5.63 3.46
C TYR A 185 -7.60 -7.14 3.47
N GLN A 186 -6.81 -7.91 4.22
CA GLN A 186 -7.08 -9.33 4.41
C GLN A 186 -8.42 -9.57 5.14
N LYS A 187 -8.68 -8.86 6.24
CA LYS A 187 -9.94 -8.96 6.97
C LYS A 187 -11.16 -8.55 6.15
N SER A 188 -10.99 -7.60 5.23
CA SER A 188 -12.05 -7.16 4.32
C SER A 188 -12.26 -8.08 3.12
N GLY A 189 -11.46 -9.14 2.95
CA GLY A 189 -11.49 -10.02 1.79
C GLY A 189 -10.89 -9.42 0.52
N ASN A 190 -10.29 -8.23 0.59
CA ASN A 190 -9.66 -7.57 -0.54
C ASN A 190 -8.27 -8.16 -0.80
N VAL A 191 -8.24 -9.35 -1.40
CA VAL A 191 -7.01 -10.12 -1.66
C VAL A 191 -6.03 -9.34 -2.55
N LYS A 192 -6.53 -8.56 -3.50
CA LYS A 192 -5.69 -7.78 -4.43
C LYS A 192 -4.91 -6.69 -3.70
N GLU A 193 -5.56 -5.87 -2.89
CA GLU A 193 -4.89 -4.82 -2.14
C GLU A 193 -4.02 -5.39 -1.01
N ALA A 194 -4.45 -6.45 -0.34
CA ALA A 194 -3.62 -7.17 0.63
C ALA A 194 -2.31 -7.67 0.01
N ARG A 195 -2.38 -8.25 -1.20
CA ARG A 195 -1.22 -8.73 -1.94
C ARG A 195 -0.29 -7.57 -2.36
N LYS A 196 -0.85 -6.48 -2.82
CA LYS A 196 -0.09 -5.26 -3.13
C LYS A 196 0.68 -4.73 -1.92
N MET A 197 0.04 -4.67 -0.75
CA MET A 197 0.71 -4.28 0.50
C MET A 197 1.84 -5.25 0.85
N ARG A 198 1.63 -6.55 0.70
CA ARG A 198 2.66 -7.57 0.94
C ARG A 198 3.88 -7.39 0.05
N VAL A 199 3.69 -7.14 -1.24
CA VAL A 199 4.79 -6.83 -2.17
C VAL A 199 5.55 -5.59 -1.70
N ARG A 200 4.85 -4.51 -1.33
CA ARG A 200 5.47 -3.28 -0.82
C ARG A 200 6.26 -3.48 0.46
N ILE A 201 5.78 -4.35 1.35
CA ILE A 201 6.52 -4.73 2.56
C ILE A 201 7.84 -5.42 2.18
N GLN A 202 7.83 -6.33 1.22
CA GLN A 202 9.05 -7.00 0.76
C GLN A 202 10.03 -6.04 0.07
N GLU A 203 9.53 -5.12 -0.75
CA GLU A 203 10.36 -4.10 -1.40
C GLU A 203 11.14 -3.24 -0.39
N LYS A 204 10.56 -2.94 0.78
CA LYS A 204 11.25 -2.21 1.85
C LYS A 204 12.50 -2.92 2.37
N PHE A 205 12.60 -4.23 2.20
CA PHE A 205 13.79 -5.01 2.56
C PHE A 205 14.69 -5.27 1.36
N THR A 206 14.12 -5.60 0.21
CA THR A 206 14.91 -5.98 -0.97
C THR A 206 15.67 -4.80 -1.58
N LEU A 207 15.10 -3.60 -1.58
CA LEU A 207 15.78 -2.40 -2.08
C LEU A 207 17.08 -2.08 -1.28
N PRO A 208 17.07 -2.01 0.06
CA PRO A 208 18.30 -1.86 0.82
C PRO A 208 19.27 -3.04 0.65
N ALA A 209 18.77 -4.28 0.57
CA ALA A 209 19.60 -5.47 0.37
C ALA A 209 20.38 -5.44 -0.95
N ALA A 210 19.91 -4.70 -1.95
CA ALA A 210 20.64 -4.48 -3.19
C ALA A 210 22.02 -3.83 -2.95
N CYS A 211 22.18 -2.98 -1.92
CA CYS A 211 23.48 -2.40 -1.55
C CYS A 211 24.49 -3.50 -1.20
N LEU A 212 24.03 -4.54 -0.49
CA LEU A 212 24.87 -5.69 -0.13
C LEU A 212 25.27 -6.49 -1.35
N VAL A 213 24.32 -6.79 -2.23
CA VAL A 213 24.55 -7.54 -3.47
C VAL A 213 25.52 -6.77 -4.38
N PHE A 214 25.29 -5.49 -4.60
CA PHE A 214 26.17 -4.67 -5.44
C PHE A 214 27.57 -4.49 -4.83
N GLY A 215 27.68 -4.38 -3.49
CA GLY A 215 28.95 -4.33 -2.81
C GLY A 215 29.77 -5.61 -2.99
N LEU A 216 29.13 -6.77 -2.89
CA LEU A 216 29.76 -8.07 -3.12
C LEU A 216 30.18 -8.26 -4.58
N ILE A 217 29.29 -7.98 -5.52
CA ILE A 217 29.61 -8.09 -6.97
C ILE A 217 30.72 -7.10 -7.33
N GLY A 218 30.63 -5.85 -6.87
CA GLY A 218 31.62 -4.82 -7.15
C GLY A 218 33.01 -5.17 -6.60
N SER A 219 33.07 -5.74 -5.37
CA SER A 219 34.35 -6.20 -4.80
C SER A 219 34.95 -7.38 -5.58
N GLY A 220 34.10 -8.29 -6.07
CA GLY A 220 34.53 -9.43 -6.87
C GLY A 220 35.07 -9.05 -8.25
N LEU A 221 34.39 -8.11 -8.91
CA LEU A 221 34.79 -7.59 -10.22
C LEU A 221 36.03 -6.67 -10.12
N GLY A 222 36.16 -5.86 -9.06
CA GLY A 222 37.27 -4.95 -8.85
C GLY A 222 38.62 -5.63 -8.68
N VAL A 223 38.65 -6.83 -8.09
CA VAL A 223 39.88 -7.62 -7.88
C VAL A 223 40.43 -8.14 -9.20
N ARG A 224 39.61 -8.36 -10.22
CA ARG A 224 40.06 -8.90 -11.53
C ARG A 224 40.61 -7.85 -12.48
N SER A 225 40.47 -6.58 -12.19
CA SER A 225 40.69 -5.47 -13.12
C SER A 225 42.10 -4.87 -12.96
N ILE A 226 43.15 -5.53 -13.42
CA ILE A 226 44.56 -5.07 -13.35
C ILE A 226 45.00 -4.32 -14.65
N SER A 227 44.14 -4.21 -15.66
CA SER A 227 44.51 -3.62 -16.96
C SER A 227 44.06 -2.13 -17.05
N ARG A 228 44.96 -1.26 -17.56
CA ARG A 228 44.70 0.18 -17.76
C ARG A 228 43.49 0.49 -18.68
N SER A 229 43.11 -0.44 -19.53
CA SER A 229 41.94 -0.34 -20.43
C SER A 229 40.59 -0.61 -19.71
N SER A 230 40.59 -1.08 -18.47
CA SER A 230 39.41 -1.62 -17.80
C SER A 230 38.55 -0.63 -17.02
N LYS A 231 38.97 0.63 -16.85
CA LYS A 231 38.18 1.64 -16.10
C LYS A 231 36.84 1.95 -16.76
N SER A 232 36.83 2.10 -18.07
CA SER A 232 35.60 2.32 -18.86
C SER A 232 34.70 1.11 -18.90
N GLN A 233 35.28 -0.09 -18.96
CA GLN A 233 34.53 -1.35 -18.95
C GLN A 233 33.84 -1.59 -17.60
N GLY A 234 34.52 -1.29 -16.49
CA GLY A 234 33.95 -1.43 -15.15
C GLY A 234 32.72 -0.51 -14.93
N PHE A 235 32.79 0.72 -15.43
CA PHE A 235 31.63 1.63 -15.40
C PHE A 235 30.46 1.10 -16.19
N GLY A 236 30.68 0.65 -17.44
CA GLY A 236 29.62 0.09 -18.30
C GLY A 236 28.95 -1.14 -17.66
N VAL A 237 29.74 -2.05 -17.07
CA VAL A 237 29.20 -3.22 -16.35
C VAL A 237 28.36 -2.79 -15.16
N SER A 238 28.78 -1.78 -14.38
CA SER A 238 28.02 -1.27 -13.23
C SER A 238 26.66 -0.72 -13.65
N VAL A 239 26.63 0.09 -14.71
CA VAL A 239 25.38 0.64 -15.25
C VAL A 239 24.45 -0.47 -15.72
N LEU A 240 24.96 -1.48 -16.40
CA LEU A 240 24.19 -2.61 -16.90
C LEU A 240 23.62 -3.46 -15.77
N LEU A 241 24.40 -3.68 -14.71
CA LEU A 241 23.94 -4.41 -13.51
C LEU A 241 22.82 -3.65 -12.78
N ILE A 242 22.98 -2.33 -12.59
CA ILE A 242 21.96 -1.50 -11.95
C ILE A 242 20.66 -1.50 -12.78
N PHE A 243 20.79 -1.29 -14.09
CA PHE A 243 19.63 -1.32 -15.00
C PHE A 243 18.93 -2.69 -14.96
N GLY A 244 19.68 -3.78 -15.08
CA GLY A 244 19.16 -5.14 -15.01
C GLY A 244 18.43 -5.41 -13.68
N TYR A 245 18.98 -4.94 -12.56
CA TYR A 245 18.34 -5.05 -11.25
C TYR A 245 16.99 -4.33 -11.22
N TYR A 246 16.92 -3.08 -11.68
CA TYR A 246 15.65 -2.33 -11.69
C TYR A 246 14.60 -2.96 -12.60
N VAL A 247 15.00 -3.42 -13.78
CA VAL A 247 14.11 -4.12 -14.71
C VAL A 247 13.56 -5.39 -14.04
N LEU A 248 14.43 -6.21 -13.45
CA LEU A 248 14.04 -7.44 -12.78
C LEU A 248 13.13 -7.16 -11.57
N SER A 249 13.47 -6.16 -10.77
CA SER A 249 12.66 -5.73 -9.62
C SER A 249 11.26 -5.30 -10.06
N PHE A 250 11.15 -4.47 -11.10
CA PHE A 250 9.87 -4.03 -11.63
C PHE A 250 8.99 -5.19 -12.12
N PHE A 251 9.57 -6.12 -12.87
CA PHE A 251 8.85 -7.31 -13.33
C PHE A 251 8.40 -8.19 -12.17
N SER A 252 9.30 -8.46 -11.21
CA SER A 252 8.99 -9.29 -10.05
C SER A 252 7.86 -8.68 -9.21
N SER A 253 7.91 -7.38 -8.93
CA SER A 253 6.86 -6.64 -8.22
C SER A 253 5.52 -6.70 -8.95
N SER A 254 5.53 -6.49 -10.26
CA SER A 254 4.32 -6.54 -11.08
C SER A 254 3.67 -7.93 -11.07
N LEU A 255 4.47 -9.00 -11.19
CA LEU A 255 4.01 -10.38 -11.13
C LEU A 255 3.54 -10.77 -9.72
N GLY A 256 4.21 -10.25 -8.69
CA GLY A 256 3.79 -10.41 -7.29
C GLY A 256 2.43 -9.80 -7.00
N VAL A 257 2.18 -8.57 -7.46
CA VAL A 257 0.88 -7.89 -7.31
C VAL A 257 -0.23 -8.63 -8.07
N LYS A 258 0.06 -9.15 -9.27
CA LYS A 258 -0.89 -9.98 -10.03
C LYS A 258 -1.14 -11.35 -9.41
N GLY A 259 -0.29 -11.80 -8.48
CA GLY A 259 -0.40 -13.09 -7.81
C GLY A 259 0.14 -14.28 -8.58
N ILE A 260 0.92 -14.02 -9.62
CA ILE A 260 1.60 -15.05 -10.41
C ILE A 260 2.81 -15.57 -9.62
N LEU A 261 3.53 -14.66 -8.96
CA LEU A 261 4.64 -14.98 -8.06
C LEU A 261 4.21 -14.81 -6.60
N ASN A 262 4.67 -15.72 -5.76
CA ASN A 262 4.52 -15.54 -4.32
C ASN A 262 5.43 -14.38 -3.87
N PRO A 263 4.95 -13.38 -3.13
CA PRO A 263 5.75 -12.26 -2.65
C PRO A 263 6.94 -12.63 -1.75
N PHE A 264 7.03 -13.87 -1.30
CA PHE A 264 8.14 -14.40 -0.49
C PHE A 264 9.23 -15.12 -1.32
N VAL A 265 9.07 -15.19 -2.60
CA VAL A 265 10.06 -15.71 -3.55
C VAL A 265 10.74 -14.54 -4.26
#